data_0f73cdf48e3696017357a7c7429a5a1c
#
_entry.id   0f73cdf48e3696017357a7c7429a5a1c
#
_cell.length_a   1.000
_cell.length_b   1.000
_cell.length_c   1.000
_cell.angle_alpha   90.00
_cell.angle_beta   90.00
_cell.angle_gamma   90.00
#
_symmetry.space_group_name_H-M   'P 1'
#
loop_
_entity.id
_entity.type
_entity.pdbx_description
1 polymer ?
#
loop_
_entity_poly.entity_id
_entity_poly.type
_entity_poly.pdbx_seq_one_letter_code
_entity_poly.pdbx_strand_id
1 'polypeptide(L)'
;VLWLIYKLEFDAKKSGGKVHFVLGNHEIMNLQGRPAYANEKYIKIAQTLSGKKDFSEAYLSLYNEDNFLTNWLNSKNATVKIGDLLFVHGGISPKILLYKHSIEQINQNIRKNAKSDIYSKTSGDSFTDLINGKEGIFWYRGMATDYKYYDKIKQIEYEKILKFFRVKKCVIGHTINEDISTDFN
;
A
#
# COMPACT_ATOMS: atom_id res chain seq x y z
N VAL A 1 -14.08 -4.32 -7.08
CA VAL A 1 -13.16 -3.20 -7.43
C VAL A 1 -11.91 -3.74 -8.14
N LEU A 2 -11.13 -4.70 -7.56
CA LEU A 2 -9.84 -5.16 -8.12
C LEU A 2 -9.95 -5.66 -9.56
N TRP A 3 -10.95 -6.49 -9.87
CA TRP A 3 -11.20 -6.95 -11.25
C TRP A 3 -11.52 -5.84 -12.24
N LEU A 4 -12.20 -4.77 -11.79
CA LEU A 4 -12.44 -3.60 -12.62
C LEU A 4 -11.12 -2.88 -12.92
N ILE A 5 -10.26 -2.69 -11.93
CA ILE A 5 -8.95 -2.07 -12.13
C ILE A 5 -8.09 -2.90 -13.07
N TYR A 6 -8.07 -4.23 -12.90
CA TYR A 6 -7.39 -5.13 -13.82
C TYR A 6 -7.87 -4.95 -15.27
N LYS A 7 -9.20 -4.90 -15.46
CA LYS A 7 -9.77 -4.64 -16.79
C LYS A 7 -9.34 -3.28 -17.35
N LEU A 8 -9.38 -2.23 -16.53
CA LEU A 8 -8.97 -0.89 -16.95
C LEU A 8 -7.47 -0.83 -17.31
N GLU A 9 -6.59 -1.54 -16.59
CA GLU A 9 -5.16 -1.66 -16.96
C GLU A 9 -5.01 -2.29 -18.36
N PHE A 10 -5.75 -3.36 -18.60
CA PHE A 10 -5.72 -4.06 -19.89
C PHE A 10 -6.24 -3.19 -21.04
N ASP A 11 -7.38 -2.52 -20.84
CA ASP A 11 -7.99 -1.68 -21.87
C ASP A 11 -7.10 -0.44 -22.15
N ALA A 12 -6.56 0.19 -21.12
CA ALA A 12 -5.63 1.31 -21.27
C ALA A 12 -4.37 0.90 -22.08
N LYS A 13 -3.79 -0.27 -21.77
CA LYS A 13 -2.63 -0.78 -22.49
C LYS A 13 -2.90 -0.99 -23.97
N LYS A 14 -4.08 -1.51 -24.33
CA LYS A 14 -4.48 -1.66 -25.74
C LYS A 14 -4.57 -0.35 -26.50
N SER A 15 -4.93 0.72 -25.78
CA SER A 15 -5.06 2.07 -26.34
C SER A 15 -3.78 2.91 -26.22
N GLY A 16 -2.64 2.31 -25.89
CA GLY A 16 -1.36 3.00 -25.70
C GLY A 16 -1.25 3.81 -24.41
N GLY A 17 -2.23 3.68 -23.51
CA GLY A 17 -2.26 4.32 -22.20
C GLY A 17 -1.81 3.40 -21.09
N LYS A 18 -1.91 3.89 -19.84
CA LYS A 18 -1.55 3.14 -18.64
C LYS A 18 -2.43 3.54 -17.46
N VAL A 19 -2.92 2.54 -16.73
CA VAL A 19 -3.51 2.74 -15.40
C VAL A 19 -2.44 2.38 -14.37
N HIS A 20 -2.26 3.22 -13.37
CA HIS A 20 -1.36 2.98 -12.25
C HIS A 20 -2.20 2.62 -11.02
N PHE A 21 -2.06 1.41 -10.53
CA PHE A 21 -2.63 0.95 -9.28
C PHE A 21 -1.56 0.98 -8.20
N VAL A 22 -1.82 1.72 -7.12
CA VAL A 22 -0.95 1.81 -5.94
C VAL A 22 -1.56 0.96 -4.84
N LEU A 23 -0.76 0.03 -4.30
CA LEU A 23 -1.19 -0.84 -3.21
C LEU A 23 -1.52 -0.02 -1.96
N GLY A 24 -2.64 -0.35 -1.32
CA GLY A 24 -3.02 0.16 -0.02
C GLY A 24 -2.81 -0.88 1.09
N ASN A 25 -3.09 -0.47 2.32
CA ASN A 25 -2.98 -1.35 3.48
C ASN A 25 -3.92 -2.56 3.39
N HIS A 26 -5.11 -2.43 2.80
CA HIS A 26 -6.05 -3.54 2.65
C HIS A 26 -5.54 -4.59 1.67
N GLU A 27 -4.89 -4.20 0.57
CA GLU A 27 -4.26 -5.13 -0.36
C GLU A 27 -3.12 -5.90 0.32
N ILE A 28 -2.28 -5.19 1.08
CA ILE A 28 -1.19 -5.83 1.84
C ILE A 28 -1.75 -6.76 2.92
N MET A 29 -2.80 -6.37 3.64
CA MET A 29 -3.45 -7.24 4.61
C MET A 29 -3.99 -8.52 3.97
N ASN A 30 -4.58 -8.42 2.78
CA ASN A 30 -5.06 -9.59 2.04
C ASN A 30 -3.90 -10.54 1.67
N LEU A 31 -2.78 -10.00 1.18
CA LEU A 31 -1.59 -10.78 0.85
C LEU A 31 -0.95 -11.43 2.08
N GLN A 32 -1.06 -10.79 3.25
CA GLN A 32 -0.58 -11.30 4.54
C GLN A 32 -1.57 -12.24 5.23
N GLY A 33 -2.74 -12.47 4.64
CA GLY A 33 -3.73 -13.34 5.23
C GLY A 33 -4.49 -12.74 6.41
N ARG A 34 -4.67 -11.44 6.44
CA ARG A 34 -5.30 -10.70 7.52
C ARG A 34 -6.67 -10.15 7.10
N PRO A 35 -7.76 -10.93 7.23
CA PRO A 35 -9.08 -10.57 6.73
C PRO A 35 -9.86 -9.59 7.62
N ALA A 36 -9.22 -8.96 8.61
CA ALA A 36 -9.89 -8.16 9.66
C ALA A 36 -10.89 -7.10 9.15
N TYR A 37 -10.70 -6.60 7.93
CA TYR A 37 -11.59 -5.62 7.29
C TYR A 37 -12.33 -6.20 6.06
N ALA A 38 -12.31 -7.53 5.88
CA ALA A 38 -13.02 -8.14 4.79
C ALA A 38 -14.54 -8.00 4.98
N ASN A 39 -15.24 -7.61 3.91
CA ASN A 39 -16.70 -7.55 3.96
C ASN A 39 -17.28 -8.95 4.07
N GLU A 40 -18.29 -9.14 4.93
CA GLU A 40 -18.94 -10.42 5.21
C GLU A 40 -19.42 -11.13 3.94
N LYS A 41 -19.89 -10.38 2.94
CA LYS A 41 -20.28 -10.92 1.64
C LYS A 41 -19.15 -11.72 0.97
N TYR A 42 -17.92 -11.22 1.02
CA TYR A 42 -16.78 -11.89 0.41
C TYR A 42 -16.29 -13.06 1.24
N ILE A 43 -16.44 -12.99 2.56
CA ILE A 43 -16.15 -14.12 3.44
C ILE A 43 -17.09 -15.29 3.11
N LYS A 44 -18.39 -15.05 3.00
CA LYS A 44 -19.39 -16.09 2.62
C LYS A 44 -19.09 -16.69 1.24
N ILE A 45 -18.70 -15.86 0.27
CA ILE A 45 -18.29 -16.34 -1.05
C ILE A 45 -17.05 -17.23 -0.93
N ALA A 46 -16.05 -16.80 -0.15
CA ALA A 46 -14.84 -17.58 0.08
C ALA A 46 -15.13 -18.94 0.73
N GLN A 47 -16.00 -18.97 1.72
CA GLN A 47 -16.44 -20.22 2.36
C GLN A 47 -17.14 -21.17 1.37
N THR A 48 -18.02 -20.62 0.53
CA THR A 48 -18.70 -21.41 -0.50
C THR A 48 -17.73 -21.99 -1.52
N LEU A 49 -16.76 -21.19 -1.99
CA LEU A 49 -15.80 -21.63 -3.01
C LEU A 49 -14.76 -22.60 -2.47
N SER A 50 -14.31 -22.41 -1.22
CA SER A 50 -13.25 -23.24 -0.63
C SER A 50 -13.77 -24.49 0.11
N GLY A 51 -15.06 -24.52 0.46
CA GLY A 51 -15.63 -25.54 1.35
C GLY A 51 -15.19 -25.43 2.82
N LYS A 52 -14.38 -24.40 3.16
CA LYS A 52 -13.86 -24.20 4.51
C LYS A 52 -14.89 -23.50 5.39
N LYS A 53 -15.01 -23.94 6.65
CA LYS A 53 -15.93 -23.33 7.64
C LYS A 53 -15.31 -22.13 8.33
N ASP A 54 -14.02 -22.21 8.66
CA ASP A 54 -13.31 -21.08 9.26
C ASP A 54 -13.21 -19.90 8.26
N PHE A 55 -13.58 -18.70 8.73
CA PHE A 55 -13.68 -17.53 7.85
C PHE A 55 -12.32 -17.05 7.39
N SER A 56 -11.31 -17.10 8.25
CA SER A 56 -9.96 -16.66 7.91
C SER A 56 -9.31 -17.59 6.90
N GLU A 57 -9.38 -18.89 7.15
CA GLU A 57 -8.87 -19.90 6.21
C GLU A 57 -9.57 -19.86 4.84
N ALA A 58 -10.89 -19.65 4.84
CA ALA A 58 -11.67 -19.53 3.63
C ALA A 58 -11.24 -18.26 2.85
N TYR A 59 -11.16 -17.12 3.53
CA TYR A 59 -10.77 -15.87 2.89
C TYR A 59 -9.33 -15.90 2.38
N LEU A 60 -8.42 -16.50 3.14
CA LEU A 60 -7.02 -16.71 2.73
C LEU A 60 -6.90 -17.56 1.47
N SER A 61 -7.78 -18.52 1.26
CA SER A 61 -7.75 -19.33 0.05
C SER A 61 -7.95 -18.53 -1.24
N LEU A 62 -8.55 -17.32 -1.15
CA LEU A 62 -8.69 -16.42 -2.29
C LEU A 62 -7.36 -15.72 -2.65
N TYR A 63 -6.39 -15.69 -1.73
CA TYR A 63 -5.11 -15.00 -1.87
C TYR A 63 -3.90 -15.95 -1.79
N ASN A 64 -4.10 -17.23 -2.10
CA ASN A 64 -3.00 -18.19 -2.19
C ASN A 64 -2.08 -17.89 -3.39
N GLU A 65 -0.92 -18.54 -3.42
CA GLU A 65 0.12 -18.28 -4.42
C GLU A 65 -0.27 -18.64 -5.86
N ASP A 66 -1.17 -19.61 -6.01
CA ASP A 66 -1.66 -20.06 -7.32
C ASP A 66 -2.75 -19.16 -7.88
N ASN A 67 -3.27 -18.23 -7.06
CA ASN A 67 -4.36 -17.38 -7.47
C ASN A 67 -3.87 -16.22 -8.36
N PHE A 68 -4.52 -16.04 -9.49
CA PHE A 68 -4.22 -14.96 -10.43
C PHE A 68 -4.24 -13.58 -9.77
N LEU A 69 -5.25 -13.29 -8.94
CA LEU A 69 -5.39 -11.99 -8.29
C LEU A 69 -4.24 -11.71 -7.34
N THR A 70 -3.76 -12.72 -6.62
CA THR A 70 -2.59 -12.62 -5.74
C THR A 70 -1.33 -12.26 -6.53
N ASN A 71 -1.10 -12.95 -7.63
CA ASN A 71 0.06 -12.69 -8.49
C ASN A 71 -0.03 -11.30 -9.14
N TRP A 72 -1.23 -10.88 -9.54
CA TRP A 72 -1.45 -9.55 -10.06
C TRP A 72 -1.19 -8.47 -8.99
N LEU A 73 -1.69 -8.62 -7.76
CA LEU A 73 -1.41 -7.70 -6.65
C LEU A 73 0.10 -7.65 -6.32
N ASN A 74 0.77 -8.80 -6.25
CA ASN A 74 2.21 -8.87 -6.01
C ASN A 74 3.05 -8.17 -7.09
N SER A 75 2.51 -7.99 -8.28
CA SER A 75 3.18 -7.25 -9.36
C SER A 75 3.06 -5.72 -9.21
N LYS A 76 2.22 -5.23 -8.29
CA LYS A 76 1.93 -3.80 -8.17
C LYS A 76 2.96 -3.06 -7.34
N ASN A 77 2.97 -1.75 -7.52
CA ASN A 77 3.82 -0.85 -6.77
C ASN A 77 3.07 -0.29 -5.55
N ALA A 78 3.78 -0.03 -4.48
CA ALA A 78 3.26 0.67 -3.32
C ALA A 78 3.47 2.19 -3.41
N THR A 79 4.37 2.62 -4.29
CA THR A 79 4.57 4.04 -4.60
C THR A 79 4.92 4.23 -6.06
N VAL A 80 4.38 5.28 -6.67
CA VAL A 80 4.57 5.59 -8.11
C VAL A 80 4.87 7.07 -8.28
N LYS A 81 5.90 7.37 -9.09
CA LYS A 81 6.17 8.73 -9.54
C LYS A 81 5.64 8.92 -10.96
N ILE A 82 4.84 9.95 -11.17
CA ILE A 82 4.33 10.35 -12.50
C ILE A 82 4.64 11.84 -12.67
N GLY A 83 5.54 12.15 -13.59
CA GLY A 83 6.05 13.52 -13.72
C GLY A 83 6.70 13.97 -12.41
N ASP A 84 6.23 15.05 -11.84
CA ASP A 84 6.69 15.64 -10.57
C ASP A 84 5.74 15.34 -9.37
N LEU A 85 4.85 14.35 -9.53
CA LEU A 85 3.95 13.87 -8.47
C LEU A 85 4.38 12.50 -7.96
N LEU A 86 4.35 12.32 -6.64
CA LEU A 86 4.56 11.03 -5.97
C LEU A 86 3.23 10.53 -5.39
N PHE A 87 2.81 9.36 -5.81
CA PHE A 87 1.59 8.70 -5.34
C PHE A 87 1.94 7.61 -4.34
N VAL A 88 1.30 7.62 -3.19
CA VAL A 88 1.48 6.64 -2.11
C VAL A 88 0.19 6.54 -1.32
N HIS A 89 -0.12 5.37 -0.75
CA HIS A 89 -1.40 5.17 -0.06
C HIS A 89 -1.49 5.93 1.28
N GLY A 90 -0.59 5.66 2.23
CA GLY A 90 -0.64 6.28 3.56
C GLY A 90 0.10 7.61 3.61
N GLY A 91 1.36 7.59 3.26
CA GLY A 91 2.25 8.76 3.28
C GLY A 91 3.72 8.34 3.35
N ILE A 92 4.60 9.30 3.40
CA ILE A 92 6.04 9.10 3.54
C ILE A 92 6.48 9.66 4.89
N SER A 93 6.83 8.77 5.82
CA SER A 93 7.47 9.19 7.08
C SER A 93 8.88 9.72 6.82
N PRO A 94 9.31 10.80 7.49
CA PRO A 94 10.69 11.27 7.41
C PRO A 94 11.74 10.19 7.71
N LYS A 95 11.40 9.18 8.50
CA LYS A 95 12.28 8.04 8.82
C LYS A 95 12.67 7.20 7.60
N ILE A 96 11.84 7.17 6.56
CA ILE A 96 12.14 6.46 5.30
C ILE A 96 13.40 7.03 4.65
N LEU A 97 13.65 8.34 4.78
CA LEU A 97 14.81 9.00 4.20
C LEU A 97 16.15 8.52 4.77
N LEU A 98 16.15 7.98 5.98
CA LEU A 98 17.37 7.45 6.64
C LEU A 98 17.99 6.29 5.84
N TYR A 99 17.18 5.54 5.12
CA TYR A 99 17.62 4.38 4.34
C TYR A 99 18.09 4.74 2.93
N LYS A 100 17.84 5.96 2.46
CA LYS A 100 18.26 6.46 1.15
C LYS A 100 17.82 5.58 -0.04
N HIS A 101 16.74 4.81 0.12
CA HIS A 101 16.23 3.94 -0.93
C HIS A 101 15.47 4.73 -2.01
N SER A 102 15.73 4.38 -3.27
CA SER A 102 14.94 4.87 -4.39
C SER A 102 13.52 4.30 -4.39
N ILE A 103 12.62 4.92 -5.15
CA ILE A 103 11.24 4.42 -5.34
C ILE A 103 11.25 2.95 -5.81
N GLU A 104 12.16 2.60 -6.71
CA GLU A 104 12.25 1.22 -7.20
C GLU A 104 12.72 0.25 -6.10
N GLN A 105 13.70 0.62 -5.29
CA GLN A 105 14.14 -0.20 -4.15
C GLN A 105 13.05 -0.38 -3.11
N ILE A 106 12.26 0.66 -2.84
CA ILE A 106 11.08 0.56 -1.97
C ILE A 106 10.08 -0.46 -2.54
N ASN A 107 9.73 -0.32 -3.82
CA ASN A 107 8.78 -1.23 -4.47
C ASN A 107 9.31 -2.67 -4.55
N GLN A 108 10.60 -2.87 -4.81
CA GLN A 108 11.23 -4.21 -4.81
C GLN A 108 11.20 -4.86 -3.43
N ASN A 109 11.50 -4.09 -2.37
CA ASN A 109 11.40 -4.58 -0.99
C ASN A 109 9.98 -5.05 -0.69
N ILE A 110 8.97 -4.25 -1.06
CA ILE A 110 7.57 -4.58 -0.82
C ILE A 110 7.15 -5.82 -1.59
N ARG A 111 7.43 -5.91 -2.88
CA ARG A 111 7.12 -7.10 -3.68
C ARG A 111 7.75 -8.37 -3.11
N LYS A 112 8.98 -8.28 -2.60
CA LYS A 112 9.68 -9.40 -1.98
C LYS A 112 9.05 -9.81 -0.65
N ASN A 113 8.57 -8.85 0.14
CA ASN A 113 8.19 -9.06 1.53
C ASN A 113 6.67 -8.86 1.78
N ALA A 114 5.86 -8.66 0.74
CA ALA A 114 4.42 -8.37 0.87
C ALA A 114 3.63 -9.43 1.64
N LYS A 115 4.07 -10.68 1.58
CA LYS A 115 3.44 -11.82 2.27
C LYS A 115 3.98 -12.05 3.69
N SER A 116 5.02 -11.32 4.10
CA SER A 116 5.60 -11.47 5.43
C SER A 116 4.64 -10.88 6.46
N ASP A 117 4.17 -11.69 7.39
CA ASP A 117 3.43 -11.20 8.55
C ASP A 117 4.39 -10.52 9.53
N ILE A 118 4.49 -9.23 9.38
CA ILE A 118 5.36 -8.38 10.19
C ILE A 118 4.87 -8.15 11.62
N TYR A 119 3.62 -8.48 11.91
CA TYR A 119 3.08 -8.36 13.28
C TYR A 119 3.39 -9.57 14.14
N SER A 120 3.76 -10.69 13.53
CA SER A 120 4.14 -11.91 14.27
C SER A 120 5.65 -12.04 14.51
N LYS A 121 6.48 -11.45 13.65
CA LYS A 121 7.95 -11.46 13.78
C LYS A 121 8.55 -10.22 13.11
N THR A 122 9.52 -9.58 13.74
CA THR A 122 10.40 -8.63 13.06
C THR A 122 11.13 -9.37 11.94
N SER A 123 11.22 -8.80 10.76
CA SER A 123 11.88 -9.43 9.61
C SER A 123 13.40 -9.57 9.81
N GLY A 124 13.96 -8.89 10.83
CA GLY A 124 15.40 -8.71 11.01
C GLY A 124 16.02 -7.69 10.06
N ASP A 125 15.24 -7.18 9.09
CA ASP A 125 15.59 -6.06 8.24
C ASP A 125 14.85 -4.80 8.69
N SER A 126 15.57 -3.84 9.23
CA SER A 126 15.01 -2.62 9.81
C SER A 126 14.23 -1.77 8.81
N PHE A 127 14.56 -1.84 7.51
CA PHE A 127 13.82 -1.13 6.48
C PHE A 127 12.47 -1.81 6.19
N THR A 128 12.46 -3.12 6.08
CA THR A 128 11.23 -3.92 5.90
C THR A 128 10.29 -3.71 7.09
N ASP A 129 10.81 -3.70 8.32
CA ASP A 129 10.04 -3.46 9.53
C ASP A 129 9.45 -2.05 9.56
N LEU A 130 10.22 -1.04 9.14
CA LEU A 130 9.73 0.33 9.01
C LEU A 130 8.60 0.43 7.99
N ILE A 131 8.81 -0.08 6.75
CA ILE A 131 7.85 0.05 5.64
C ILE A 131 6.52 -0.60 5.96
N ASN A 132 6.55 -1.72 6.62
CA ASN A 132 5.36 -2.46 7.00
C ASN A 132 4.73 -1.98 8.32
N GLY A 133 5.46 -1.25 9.14
CA GLY A 133 5.00 -0.72 10.42
C GLY A 133 4.10 0.51 10.30
N LYS A 134 3.72 1.06 11.46
CA LYS A 134 2.83 2.23 11.57
C LYS A 134 3.35 3.50 10.87
N GLU A 135 4.66 3.63 10.72
CA GLU A 135 5.31 4.72 9.99
C GLU A 135 5.62 4.36 8.54
N GLY A 136 5.19 3.20 8.10
CA GLY A 136 5.37 2.75 6.73
C GLY A 136 4.34 3.33 5.78
N ILE A 137 4.64 3.24 4.50
CA ILE A 137 3.91 3.89 3.41
C ILE A 137 2.45 3.47 3.27
N PHE A 138 2.05 2.37 3.90
CA PHE A 138 0.66 1.89 3.91
C PHE A 138 -0.17 2.46 5.07
N TRP A 139 0.47 2.92 6.15
CA TRP A 139 -0.20 3.24 7.41
C TRP A 139 0.04 4.65 7.91
N TYR A 140 1.11 5.30 7.46
CA TYR A 140 1.53 6.59 7.97
C TYR A 140 0.51 7.68 7.66
N ARG A 141 0.07 8.40 8.70
CA ARG A 141 -0.92 9.49 8.61
C ARG A 141 -0.35 10.88 8.86
N GLY A 142 0.91 10.96 9.28
CA GLY A 142 1.53 12.23 9.68
C GLY A 142 1.68 13.25 8.55
N MET A 143 1.45 12.89 7.28
CA MET A 143 1.35 13.87 6.19
C MET A 143 -0.02 14.56 6.14
N ALA A 144 -1.06 13.97 6.74
CA ALA A 144 -2.41 14.52 6.70
C ALA A 144 -2.87 15.05 8.06
N THR A 145 -2.52 14.38 9.16
CA THR A 145 -3.05 14.71 10.49
C THR A 145 -2.12 14.24 11.60
N ASP A 146 -2.31 14.79 12.80
CA ASP A 146 -1.77 14.23 14.02
C ASP A 146 -2.41 12.87 14.32
N TYR A 147 -1.62 11.96 14.85
CA TYR A 147 -2.07 10.64 15.21
C TYR A 147 -1.40 10.17 16.50
N LYS A 148 -2.05 9.30 17.27
CA LYS A 148 -1.58 8.85 18.59
C LYS A 148 -0.13 8.32 18.68
N TYR A 149 0.49 8.05 17.56
CA TYR A 149 1.86 7.51 17.50
C TYR A 149 2.88 8.46 16.90
N TYR A 150 2.45 9.58 16.31
CA TYR A 150 3.31 10.58 15.66
C TYR A 150 2.53 11.88 15.43
N ASP A 151 3.26 12.98 15.43
CA ASP A 151 2.71 14.29 15.09
C ASP A 151 2.62 14.47 13.58
N LYS A 152 1.79 15.39 13.13
CA LYS A 152 1.81 15.85 11.74
C LYS A 152 3.20 16.40 11.42
N ILE A 153 3.75 16.00 10.26
CA ILE A 153 5.07 16.47 9.84
C ILE A 153 5.08 17.99 9.62
N LYS A 154 6.24 18.58 9.86
CA LYS A 154 6.44 20.01 9.61
C LYS A 154 6.73 20.26 8.12
N GLN A 155 6.47 21.49 7.67
CA GLN A 155 6.78 21.93 6.31
C GLN A 155 8.21 21.54 5.87
N ILE A 156 9.21 21.80 6.73
CA ILE A 156 10.61 21.48 6.43
C ILE A 156 10.87 19.97 6.21
N GLU A 157 10.13 19.10 6.88
CA GLU A 157 10.25 17.65 6.71
C GLU A 157 9.60 17.21 5.40
N TYR A 158 8.46 17.80 5.07
CA TYR A 158 7.79 17.59 3.79
C TYR A 158 8.69 18.00 2.61
N GLU A 159 9.31 19.17 2.67
CA GLU A 159 10.24 19.65 1.65
C GLU A 159 11.46 18.72 1.47
N LYS A 160 11.99 18.15 2.57
CA LYS A 160 13.06 17.14 2.49
C LYS A 160 12.60 15.89 1.73
N ILE A 161 11.36 15.44 1.95
CA ILE A 161 10.77 14.31 1.23
C ILE A 161 10.67 14.63 -0.25
N LEU A 162 10.10 15.79 -0.61
CA LEU A 162 9.96 16.23 -2.00
C LEU A 162 11.32 16.30 -2.71
N LYS A 163 12.31 16.92 -2.06
CA LYS A 163 13.67 17.02 -2.59
C LYS A 163 14.30 15.65 -2.81
N PHE A 164 14.16 14.74 -1.85
CA PHE A 164 14.75 13.41 -1.92
C PHE A 164 14.21 12.62 -3.11
N PHE A 165 12.88 12.59 -3.29
CA PHE A 165 12.24 11.89 -4.40
C PHE A 165 12.21 12.69 -5.71
N ARG A 166 12.71 13.94 -5.70
CA ARG A 166 12.70 14.86 -6.85
C ARG A 166 11.29 15.03 -7.42
N VAL A 167 10.35 15.39 -6.56
CA VAL A 167 8.94 15.64 -6.88
C VAL A 167 8.50 16.98 -6.31
N LYS A 168 7.39 17.50 -6.80
CA LYS A 168 6.81 18.76 -6.30
C LYS A 168 5.65 18.53 -5.32
N LYS A 169 4.94 17.41 -5.44
CA LYS A 169 3.80 17.09 -4.57
C LYS A 169 3.73 15.59 -4.28
N CYS A 170 3.16 15.26 -3.12
CA CYS A 170 2.73 13.91 -2.80
C CYS A 170 1.20 13.83 -2.84
N VAL A 171 0.69 12.77 -3.45
CA VAL A 171 -0.74 12.44 -3.46
C VAL A 171 -0.92 11.23 -2.54
N ILE A 172 -1.70 11.41 -1.48
CA ILE A 172 -1.94 10.40 -0.45
C ILE A 172 -3.43 10.10 -0.32
N GLY A 173 -3.76 8.94 0.22
CA GLY A 173 -5.10 8.50 0.62
C GLY A 173 -5.12 8.09 2.09
N HIS A 174 -5.70 6.92 2.41
CA HIS A 174 -5.71 6.26 3.71
C HIS A 174 -6.35 7.05 4.87
N THR A 175 -6.05 8.33 5.01
CA THR A 175 -6.66 9.20 6.00
C THR A 175 -7.96 9.76 5.43
N ILE A 176 -9.08 9.47 6.11
CA ILE A 176 -10.40 9.90 5.67
C ILE A 176 -10.53 11.39 5.85
N ASN A 177 -10.84 12.10 4.78
CA ASN A 177 -11.20 13.51 4.75
C ASN A 177 -12.58 13.66 4.08
N GLU A 178 -13.29 14.73 4.38
CA GLU A 178 -14.60 15.02 3.77
C GLU A 178 -14.44 15.33 2.27
N ASP A 179 -13.37 16.03 1.90
CA ASP A 179 -13.06 16.44 0.55
C ASP A 179 -11.58 16.25 0.20
N ILE A 180 -11.25 16.39 -1.09
CA ILE A 180 -9.85 16.49 -1.53
C ILE A 180 -9.32 17.82 -1.04
N SER A 181 -8.31 17.76 -0.19
CA SER A 181 -7.65 18.95 0.38
C SER A 181 -6.18 19.01 -0.04
N THR A 182 -5.60 20.19 0.07
CA THR A 182 -4.15 20.40 -0.08
C THR A 182 -3.58 20.85 1.25
N ASP A 183 -2.61 20.10 1.76
CA ASP A 183 -1.79 20.46 2.91
C ASP A 183 -0.40 20.81 2.41
N PHE A 184 0.28 21.70 3.09
CA PHE A 184 1.58 22.25 2.74
C PHE A 184 1.57 23.14 1.47
N ASN A 185 2.29 24.25 1.53
CA ASN A 185 2.41 25.24 0.46
C ASN A 185 3.56 24.92 -0.50
#